data_5b8a91d860ee588d8f42b57de317e648
#
_entry.id   5b8a91d860ee588d8f42b57de317e648
#
_cell.length_a   1.000
_cell.length_b   1.000
_cell.length_c   1.000
_cell.angle_alpha   90.00
_cell.angle_beta   90.00
_cell.angle_gamma   90.00
#
_symmetry.space_group_name_H-M   'P 1'
#
loop_
_entity.id
_entity.type
_entity.pdbx_description
1 polymer ?
#
loop_
_entity_poly.entity_id
_entity_poly.type
_entity_poly.pdbx_seq_one_letter_code
_entity_poly.pdbx_strand_id
1 'polypeptide(L)'
;VLALPRGGLPVAYEIARALKLSLDIFSVRKVGHPYNSEYAIGAVDNLDNQLCNEEEIKNIDPRWLEEEIEKQKQEAKRRAAIYRQGEQALEIKNKNVILVDDGAATGLTLRLAIQSLKKMETKEIIVAIPVTPKRVAIILREAADKLAALEIPEFFQGAVGAYYEDFGEVSDQE
;
A
#
# COMPACT_ATOMS: atom_id res chain seq x y z
N VAL A 1 -12.17 5.37 -4.91
CA VAL A 1 -11.40 4.74 -3.83
C VAL A 1 -10.47 3.72 -4.44
N LEU A 2 -9.21 3.70 -4.02
CA LEU A 2 -8.22 2.70 -4.42
C LEU A 2 -7.75 1.93 -3.20
N ALA A 3 -7.94 0.62 -3.21
CA ALA A 3 -7.47 -0.28 -2.14
C ALA A 3 -6.09 -0.83 -2.44
N LEU A 4 -5.22 -0.90 -1.43
CA LEU A 4 -4.02 -1.72 -1.50
C LEU A 4 -4.37 -3.17 -1.09
N PRO A 5 -4.36 -4.13 -2.03
CA PRO A 5 -4.73 -5.49 -1.70
C PRO A 5 -3.63 -6.18 -0.87
N ARG A 6 -4.00 -7.10 0.01
CA ARG A 6 -5.34 -7.65 0.24
C ARG A 6 -6.03 -6.97 1.43
N GLY A 7 -5.28 -6.68 2.51
CA GLY A 7 -5.83 -6.16 3.78
C GLY A 7 -6.61 -4.85 3.64
N GLY A 8 -6.20 -3.97 2.72
CA GLY A 8 -6.91 -2.71 2.47
C GLY A 8 -8.30 -2.85 1.84
N LEU A 9 -8.64 -3.99 1.24
CA LEU A 9 -9.92 -4.17 0.53
C LEU A 9 -11.15 -4.08 1.45
N PRO A 10 -11.24 -4.77 2.59
CA PRO A 10 -12.39 -4.65 3.49
C PRO A 10 -12.63 -3.21 3.95
N VAL A 11 -11.55 -2.50 4.32
CA VAL A 11 -11.64 -1.10 4.75
C VAL A 11 -12.09 -0.19 3.61
N ALA A 12 -11.50 -0.38 2.42
CA ALA A 12 -11.84 0.40 1.22
C ALA A 12 -13.28 0.17 0.77
N TYR A 13 -13.78 -1.06 0.88
CA TYR A 13 -15.16 -1.39 0.57
C TYR A 13 -16.15 -0.59 1.44
N GLU A 14 -15.93 -0.55 2.75
CA GLU A 14 -16.78 0.23 3.66
C GLU A 14 -16.73 1.73 3.36
N ILE A 15 -15.55 2.27 3.07
CA ILE A 15 -15.39 3.68 2.68
C ILE A 15 -16.12 3.96 1.36
N ALA A 16 -15.91 3.12 0.34
CA ALA A 16 -16.54 3.28 -0.97
C ALA A 16 -18.08 3.19 -0.88
N ARG A 17 -18.58 2.23 -0.10
CA ARG A 17 -20.02 2.05 0.16
C ARG A 17 -20.62 3.26 0.87
N ALA A 18 -19.99 3.74 1.93
CA ALA A 18 -20.47 4.88 2.73
C ALA A 18 -20.51 6.17 1.91
N LEU A 19 -19.49 6.41 1.09
CA LEU A 19 -19.35 7.61 0.27
C LEU A 19 -20.02 7.49 -1.12
N LYS A 20 -20.52 6.29 -1.46
CA LYS A 20 -21.10 5.97 -2.79
C LYS A 20 -20.11 6.25 -3.94
N LEU A 21 -18.87 5.86 -3.76
CA LEU A 21 -17.78 6.03 -4.71
C LEU A 21 -17.41 4.70 -5.35
N SER A 22 -16.86 4.76 -6.57
CA SER A 22 -16.28 3.59 -7.24
C SER A 22 -15.07 3.07 -6.46
N LEU A 23 -14.91 1.75 -6.41
CA LEU A 23 -13.79 1.04 -5.81
C LEU A 23 -12.98 0.35 -6.90
N ASP A 24 -11.66 0.48 -6.85
CA ASP A 24 -10.69 -0.29 -7.63
C ASP A 24 -9.49 -0.61 -6.74
N ILE A 25 -8.58 -1.40 -7.25
CA ILE A 25 -7.34 -1.77 -6.56
C ILE A 25 -6.13 -1.07 -7.15
N PHE A 26 -5.13 -0.83 -6.32
CA PHE A 26 -3.79 -0.44 -6.75
C PHE A 26 -2.79 -1.44 -6.17
N SER A 27 -2.26 -2.33 -7.02
CA SER A 27 -1.46 -3.46 -6.54
C SER A 27 -0.03 -3.02 -6.22
N VAL A 28 0.29 -3.02 -4.94
CA VAL A 28 1.64 -2.79 -4.41
C VAL A 28 2.08 -4.02 -3.61
N ARG A 29 3.36 -4.35 -3.71
CA ARG A 29 3.97 -5.45 -2.98
C ARG A 29 5.16 -4.99 -2.19
N LYS A 30 5.28 -5.45 -0.93
CA LYS A 30 6.50 -5.25 -0.15
C LYS A 30 7.65 -6.10 -0.71
N VAL A 31 8.85 -5.56 -0.68
CA VAL A 31 10.10 -6.31 -0.82
C VAL A 31 10.60 -6.54 0.59
N GLY A 32 10.53 -7.79 1.06
CA GLY A 32 10.94 -8.17 2.41
C GLY A 32 12.45 -8.35 2.52
N HIS A 33 12.98 -8.23 3.74
CA HIS A 33 14.40 -8.50 4.01
C HIS A 33 14.72 -10.01 3.84
N PRO A 34 15.88 -10.41 3.30
CA PRO A 34 16.21 -11.82 3.02
C PRO A 34 16.14 -12.74 4.25
N TYR A 35 16.37 -12.22 5.44
CA TYR A 35 16.29 -12.99 6.70
C TYR A 35 14.99 -12.78 7.48
N ASN A 36 14.11 -11.86 7.04
CA ASN A 36 12.82 -11.59 7.67
C ASN A 36 11.85 -10.98 6.64
N SER A 37 11.10 -11.81 5.96
CA SER A 37 10.16 -11.40 4.89
C SER A 37 9.08 -10.42 5.35
N GLU A 38 8.78 -10.37 6.66
CA GLU A 38 7.81 -9.42 7.20
C GLU A 38 8.40 -8.01 7.36
N TYR A 39 9.72 -7.89 7.45
CA TYR A 39 10.39 -6.61 7.52
C TYR A 39 10.59 -6.03 6.12
N ALA A 40 9.80 -5.02 5.77
CA ALA A 40 9.83 -4.39 4.45
C ALA A 40 11.05 -3.46 4.30
N ILE A 41 11.91 -3.77 3.33
CA ILE A 41 13.06 -2.95 2.91
C ILE A 41 12.79 -2.18 1.63
N GLY A 42 11.68 -2.51 0.94
CA GLY A 42 11.25 -1.84 -0.26
C GLY A 42 9.78 -2.16 -0.58
N ALA A 43 9.31 -1.57 -1.65
CA ALA A 43 8.01 -1.83 -2.25
C ALA A 43 8.10 -1.71 -3.77
N VAL A 44 7.24 -2.43 -4.48
CA VAL A 44 7.08 -2.38 -5.93
C VAL A 44 5.59 -2.34 -6.28
N ASP A 45 5.23 -1.80 -7.44
CA ASP A 45 3.85 -1.78 -7.92
C ASP A 45 3.68 -2.52 -9.26
N ASN A 46 2.43 -2.63 -9.69
CA ASN A 46 2.07 -3.27 -10.95
C ASN A 46 2.38 -2.42 -12.20
N LEU A 47 2.92 -1.22 -12.04
CA LEU A 47 3.36 -0.30 -13.09
C LEU A 47 4.89 -0.21 -13.18
N ASP A 48 5.60 -1.19 -12.63
CA ASP A 48 7.07 -1.28 -12.58
C ASP A 48 7.79 -0.20 -11.74
N ASN A 49 7.06 0.61 -10.97
CA ASN A 49 7.70 1.51 -10.03
C ASN A 49 8.22 0.74 -8.82
N GLN A 50 9.26 1.28 -8.20
CA GLN A 50 9.86 0.72 -6.99
C GLN A 50 10.33 1.83 -6.05
N LEU A 51 10.34 1.53 -4.76
CA LEU A 51 10.88 2.36 -3.70
C LEU A 51 11.60 1.46 -2.70
N CYS A 52 12.89 1.68 -2.49
CA CYS A 52 13.66 0.95 -1.49
C CYS A 52 14.16 1.91 -0.39
N ASN A 53 14.36 1.37 0.80
CA ASN A 53 15.05 2.07 1.87
C ASN A 53 16.55 1.92 1.65
N GLU A 54 17.23 3.01 1.26
CA GLU A 54 18.64 3.00 0.90
C GLU A 54 19.54 2.50 2.03
N GLU A 55 19.21 2.80 3.29
CA GLU A 55 19.99 2.33 4.45
C GLU A 55 19.88 0.82 4.63
N GLU A 56 18.69 0.27 4.44
CA GLU A 56 18.42 -1.16 4.64
C GLU A 56 19.03 -2.03 3.53
N ILE A 57 19.09 -1.53 2.30
CA ILE A 57 19.59 -2.31 1.17
C ILE A 57 21.12 -2.28 1.04
N LYS A 58 21.85 -1.41 1.76
CA LYS A 58 23.31 -1.27 1.67
C LYS A 58 24.08 -2.56 1.88
N ASN A 59 23.59 -3.43 2.77
CA ASN A 59 24.25 -4.68 3.16
C ASN A 59 23.60 -5.92 2.54
N ILE A 60 22.71 -5.75 1.57
CA ILE A 60 22.03 -6.85 0.89
C ILE A 60 22.73 -7.15 -0.42
N ASP A 61 22.85 -8.45 -0.75
CA ASP A 61 23.39 -8.86 -2.04
C ASP A 61 22.58 -8.22 -3.18
N PRO A 62 23.20 -7.44 -4.06
CA PRO A 62 22.48 -6.73 -5.13
C PRO A 62 21.76 -7.65 -6.11
N ARG A 63 22.31 -8.85 -6.37
CA ARG A 63 21.68 -9.84 -7.27
C ARG A 63 20.40 -10.40 -6.66
N TRP A 64 20.47 -10.77 -5.38
CA TRP A 64 19.29 -11.24 -4.66
C TRP A 64 18.21 -10.17 -4.62
N LEU A 65 18.60 -8.91 -4.35
CA LEU A 65 17.64 -7.78 -4.30
C LEU A 65 16.95 -7.57 -5.65
N GLU A 66 17.70 -7.61 -6.75
CA GLU A 66 17.17 -7.45 -8.10
C GLU A 66 16.18 -8.58 -8.45
N GLU A 67 16.53 -9.84 -8.15
CA GLU A 67 15.67 -11.00 -8.36
C GLU A 67 14.38 -10.91 -7.54
N GLU A 68 14.47 -10.51 -6.27
CA GLU A 68 13.29 -10.39 -5.41
C GLU A 68 12.39 -9.21 -5.85
N ILE A 69 12.96 -8.08 -6.26
CA ILE A 69 12.22 -6.95 -6.84
C ILE A 69 11.45 -7.41 -8.07
N GLU A 70 12.09 -8.08 -9.01
CA GLU A 70 11.43 -8.55 -10.24
C GLU A 70 10.32 -9.55 -9.94
N LYS A 71 10.56 -10.51 -9.06
CA LYS A 71 9.55 -11.46 -8.58
C LYS A 71 8.33 -10.76 -7.98
N GLN A 72 8.54 -9.75 -7.13
CA GLN A 72 7.44 -9.00 -6.52
C GLN A 72 6.69 -8.11 -7.54
N LYS A 73 7.36 -7.56 -8.55
CA LYS A 73 6.72 -6.84 -9.66
C LYS A 73 5.79 -7.76 -10.46
N GLN A 74 6.26 -8.96 -10.80
CA GLN A 74 5.45 -9.95 -11.50
C GLN A 74 4.21 -10.35 -10.68
N GLU A 75 4.38 -10.57 -9.37
CA GLU A 75 3.27 -10.87 -8.48
C GLU A 75 2.29 -9.69 -8.34
N ALA A 76 2.78 -8.45 -8.32
CA ALA A 76 1.92 -7.27 -8.32
C ALA A 76 1.05 -7.18 -9.60
N LYS A 77 1.65 -7.45 -10.75
CA LYS A 77 0.93 -7.50 -12.05
C LYS A 77 -0.09 -8.65 -12.08
N ARG A 78 0.30 -9.85 -11.62
CA ARG A 78 -0.58 -11.01 -11.54
C ARG A 78 -1.83 -10.69 -10.69
N ARG A 79 -1.65 -10.13 -9.51
CA ARG A 79 -2.76 -9.74 -8.62
C ARG A 79 -3.65 -8.70 -9.27
N ALA A 80 -3.08 -7.64 -9.86
CA ALA A 80 -3.86 -6.62 -10.55
C ALA A 80 -4.75 -7.21 -11.65
N ALA A 81 -4.24 -8.19 -12.42
CA ALA A 81 -4.99 -8.85 -13.47
C ALA A 81 -6.12 -9.75 -12.91
N ILE A 82 -5.83 -10.55 -11.88
CA ILE A 82 -6.81 -11.48 -11.28
C ILE A 82 -7.94 -10.70 -10.60
N TYR A 83 -7.62 -9.70 -9.79
CA TYR A 83 -8.65 -8.98 -9.02
C TYR A 83 -9.54 -8.11 -9.90
N ARG A 84 -9.04 -7.61 -11.03
CA ARG A 84 -9.87 -6.89 -12.01
C ARG A 84 -10.68 -7.80 -12.93
N GLN A 85 -10.35 -9.07 -13.04
CA GLN A 85 -11.09 -10.04 -13.88
C GLN A 85 -11.32 -9.56 -15.33
N GLY A 86 -10.37 -8.81 -15.88
CA GLY A 86 -10.46 -8.23 -17.22
C GLY A 86 -11.09 -6.84 -17.30
N GLU A 87 -11.63 -6.32 -16.19
CA GLU A 87 -12.10 -4.94 -16.13
C GLU A 87 -10.93 -3.93 -16.25
N GLN A 88 -11.21 -2.81 -16.88
CA GLN A 88 -10.25 -1.74 -17.00
C GLN A 88 -10.06 -1.00 -15.67
N ALA A 89 -8.83 -0.55 -15.42
CA ALA A 89 -8.54 0.29 -14.26
C ALA A 89 -9.37 1.60 -14.32
N LEU A 90 -9.80 2.08 -13.17
CA LEU A 90 -10.47 3.38 -13.09
C LEU A 90 -9.55 4.49 -13.61
N GLU A 91 -10.09 5.37 -14.43
CA GLU A 91 -9.39 6.58 -14.83
C GLU A 91 -9.29 7.53 -13.64
N ILE A 92 -8.06 7.86 -13.24
CA ILE A 92 -7.77 8.67 -12.04
C ILE A 92 -7.11 10.01 -12.34
N LYS A 93 -6.73 10.25 -13.61
CA LYS A 93 -6.14 11.52 -14.02
C LYS A 93 -7.08 12.69 -13.71
N ASN A 94 -6.55 13.72 -13.07
CA ASN A 94 -7.29 14.91 -12.60
C ASN A 94 -8.43 14.61 -11.61
N LYS A 95 -8.43 13.43 -10.94
CA LYS A 95 -9.45 13.08 -9.93
C LYS A 95 -8.86 13.05 -8.53
N ASN A 96 -9.73 13.26 -7.54
CA ASN A 96 -9.39 13.02 -6.15
C ASN A 96 -9.40 11.50 -5.90
N VAL A 97 -8.36 11.01 -5.25
CA VAL A 97 -8.18 9.59 -4.94
C VAL A 97 -8.15 9.40 -3.42
N ILE A 98 -8.95 8.47 -2.91
CA ILE A 98 -8.82 7.95 -1.55
C ILE A 98 -8.04 6.65 -1.65
N LEU A 99 -6.79 6.65 -1.18
CA LEU A 99 -5.91 5.49 -1.12
C LEU A 99 -6.05 4.83 0.24
N VAL A 100 -6.39 3.55 0.25
CA VAL A 100 -6.78 2.82 1.47
C VAL A 100 -5.89 1.60 1.67
N ASP A 101 -5.48 1.38 2.92
CA ASP A 101 -4.84 0.16 3.41
C ASP A 101 -5.39 -0.22 4.78
N ASP A 102 -5.10 -1.43 5.28
CA ASP A 102 -5.47 -1.89 6.63
C ASP A 102 -4.66 -1.21 7.75
N GLY A 103 -3.57 -0.58 7.40
CA GLY A 103 -2.71 0.18 8.30
C GLY A 103 -1.31 0.34 7.73
N ALA A 104 -0.45 1.04 8.45
CA ALA A 104 0.93 1.26 7.98
C ALA A 104 1.94 1.12 9.12
N ALA A 105 2.73 0.07 9.14
CA ALA A 105 3.84 -0.09 10.09
C ALA A 105 5.10 0.67 9.67
N THR A 106 5.49 0.58 8.39
CA THR A 106 6.65 1.27 7.80
C THR A 106 6.25 2.36 6.81
N GLY A 107 5.06 2.24 6.21
CA GLY A 107 4.52 3.16 5.21
C GLY A 107 5.15 3.05 3.82
N LEU A 108 6.05 2.09 3.55
CA LEU A 108 6.73 1.97 2.25
C LEU A 108 5.76 1.69 1.10
N THR A 109 4.78 0.81 1.28
CA THR A 109 3.74 0.49 0.29
C THR A 109 2.91 1.72 -0.06
N LEU A 110 2.42 2.44 0.95
CA LEU A 110 1.64 3.67 0.77
C LEU A 110 2.48 4.78 0.10
N ARG A 111 3.74 4.96 0.51
CA ARG A 111 4.63 5.95 -0.10
C ARG A 111 4.86 5.68 -1.59
N LEU A 112 5.11 4.43 -1.97
CA LEU A 112 5.25 4.06 -3.36
C LEU A 112 3.94 4.32 -4.13
N ALA A 113 2.80 3.87 -3.58
CA ALA A 113 1.50 4.11 -4.20
C ALA A 113 1.24 5.61 -4.42
N ILE A 114 1.51 6.46 -3.43
CA ILE A 114 1.39 7.92 -3.56
C ILE A 114 2.27 8.46 -4.68
N GLN A 115 3.54 8.03 -4.76
CA GLN A 115 4.45 8.47 -5.82
C GLN A 115 3.95 8.05 -7.21
N SER A 116 3.45 6.84 -7.34
CA SER A 116 2.90 6.33 -8.60
C SER A 116 1.62 7.08 -8.99
N LEU A 117 0.72 7.33 -8.06
CA LEU A 117 -0.49 8.11 -8.28
C LEU A 117 -0.19 9.56 -8.70
N LYS A 118 0.83 10.20 -8.11
CA LYS A 118 1.29 11.52 -8.53
C LYS A 118 1.79 11.52 -9.98
N LYS A 119 2.54 10.48 -10.39
CA LYS A 119 2.96 10.32 -11.80
C LYS A 119 1.78 10.12 -12.76
N MET A 120 0.67 9.59 -12.27
CA MET A 120 -0.58 9.42 -13.02
C MET A 120 -1.44 10.71 -13.02
N GLU A 121 -0.89 11.83 -12.56
CA GLU A 121 -1.51 13.16 -12.59
C GLU A 121 -2.85 13.20 -11.85
N THR A 122 -2.96 12.53 -10.70
CA THR A 122 -4.12 12.68 -9.81
C THR A 122 -4.21 14.13 -9.28
N LYS A 123 -5.44 14.60 -9.02
CA LYS A 123 -5.67 15.96 -8.53
C LYS A 123 -5.36 16.10 -7.05
N GLU A 124 -5.79 15.14 -6.25
CA GLU A 124 -5.60 15.10 -4.78
C GLU A 124 -5.51 13.65 -4.32
N ILE A 125 -4.60 13.36 -3.40
CA ILE A 125 -4.43 12.05 -2.80
C ILE A 125 -4.72 12.13 -1.30
N ILE A 126 -5.75 11.41 -0.87
CA ILE A 126 -6.15 11.27 0.53
C ILE A 126 -5.78 9.85 0.95
N VAL A 127 -4.87 9.69 1.89
CA VAL A 127 -4.60 8.39 2.51
C VAL A 127 -5.59 8.15 3.63
N ALA A 128 -6.28 7.01 3.62
CA ALA A 128 -7.20 6.60 4.67
C ALA A 128 -6.81 5.22 5.22
N ILE A 129 -6.42 5.16 6.49
CA ILE A 129 -5.96 3.94 7.17
C ILE A 129 -6.46 3.90 8.61
N PRO A 130 -6.77 2.73 9.17
CA PRO A 130 -7.17 2.61 10.57
C PRO A 130 -6.05 3.00 11.54
N VAL A 131 -4.83 2.54 11.35
CA VAL A 131 -3.74 2.74 12.32
C VAL A 131 -2.37 2.94 11.66
N THR A 132 -1.56 3.81 12.28
CA THR A 132 -0.16 4.00 11.88
C THR A 132 0.65 4.62 13.03
N PRO A 133 1.93 4.26 13.23
CA PRO A 133 2.77 4.92 14.22
C PRO A 133 3.02 6.39 13.86
N LYS A 134 3.20 7.22 14.89
CA LYS A 134 3.39 8.68 14.77
C LYS A 134 4.44 9.08 13.73
N ARG A 135 5.60 8.37 13.72
CA ARG A 135 6.67 8.63 12.74
C ARG A 135 6.23 8.44 11.29
N VAL A 136 5.40 7.42 11.04
CA VAL A 136 4.89 7.10 9.69
C VAL A 136 3.79 8.07 9.30
N ALA A 137 2.92 8.48 10.25
CA ALA A 137 1.92 9.50 10.02
C ALA A 137 2.52 10.83 9.55
N ILE A 138 3.67 11.23 10.12
CA ILE A 138 4.40 12.44 9.67
C ILE A 138 4.83 12.28 8.21
N ILE A 139 5.48 11.17 7.88
CA ILE A 139 5.95 10.88 6.52
C ILE A 139 4.79 10.84 5.50
N LEU A 140 3.66 10.23 5.88
CA LEU A 140 2.49 10.15 5.00
C LEU A 140 1.81 11.51 4.80
N ARG A 141 1.78 12.38 5.83
CA ARG A 141 1.28 13.76 5.71
C ARG A 141 2.13 14.64 4.81
N GLU A 142 3.44 14.38 4.73
CA GLU A 142 4.33 15.07 3.80
C GLU A 142 4.20 14.53 2.37
N ALA A 143 3.91 13.24 2.23
CA ALA A 143 3.82 12.58 0.93
C ALA A 143 2.47 12.78 0.24
N ALA A 144 1.36 12.72 0.95
CA ALA A 144 -0.01 12.88 0.44
C ALA A 144 -0.57 14.27 0.74
N ASP A 145 -1.69 14.63 0.10
CA ASP A 145 -2.37 15.90 0.37
C ASP A 145 -3.11 15.86 1.72
N LYS A 146 -3.66 14.69 2.08
CA LYS A 146 -4.33 14.47 3.36
C LYS A 146 -4.07 13.07 3.91
N LEU A 147 -4.08 12.96 5.23
CA LEU A 147 -4.08 11.70 5.97
C LEU A 147 -5.29 11.65 6.91
N ALA A 148 -6.14 10.65 6.72
CA ALA A 148 -7.18 10.23 7.65
C ALA A 148 -6.72 8.93 8.32
N ALA A 149 -6.41 8.98 9.61
CA ALA A 149 -6.08 7.80 10.41
C ALA A 149 -6.99 7.79 11.65
N LEU A 150 -7.56 6.63 11.97
CA LEU A 150 -8.42 6.51 13.15
C LEU A 150 -7.58 6.53 14.41
N GLU A 151 -6.41 5.87 14.38
CA GLU A 151 -5.52 5.79 15.53
C GLU A 151 -4.06 6.06 15.12
N ILE A 152 -3.41 6.96 15.87
CA ILE A 152 -1.98 7.23 15.78
C ILE A 152 -1.41 7.07 17.18
N PRO A 153 -1.13 5.83 17.62
CA PRO A 153 -0.72 5.53 18.97
C PRO A 153 0.66 6.12 19.27
N GLU A 154 0.85 6.53 20.52
CA GLU A 154 2.15 7.01 21.01
C GLU A 154 3.19 5.88 21.04
N PHE A 155 2.72 4.66 21.45
CA PHE A 155 3.52 3.44 21.44
C PHE A 155 2.87 2.42 20.51
N PHE A 156 3.47 2.25 19.33
CA PHE A 156 2.99 1.29 18.34
C PHE A 156 3.38 -0.14 18.74
N GLN A 157 2.42 -1.07 18.74
CA GLN A 157 2.59 -2.46 19.22
C GLN A 157 3.33 -3.38 18.23
N GLY A 158 4.08 -2.81 17.29
CA GLY A 158 4.94 -3.56 16.35
C GLY A 158 4.25 -4.02 15.07
N ALA A 159 2.95 -4.35 15.11
CA ALA A 159 2.20 -4.81 13.95
C ALA A 159 0.82 -4.16 13.87
N VAL A 160 0.31 -3.97 12.65
CA VAL A 160 -1.03 -3.43 12.37
C VAL A 160 -2.11 -4.32 12.99
N GLY A 161 -1.98 -5.64 12.87
CA GLY A 161 -2.94 -6.61 13.39
C GLY A 161 -3.19 -6.53 14.90
N ALA A 162 -2.27 -5.95 15.68
CA ALA A 162 -2.46 -5.76 17.12
C ALA A 162 -3.56 -4.74 17.48
N TYR A 163 -4.06 -4.00 16.50
CA TYR A 163 -5.11 -2.99 16.66
C TYR A 163 -6.47 -3.43 16.13
N TYR A 164 -6.59 -4.70 15.74
CA TYR A 164 -7.83 -5.29 15.27
C TYR A 164 -8.30 -6.37 16.25
N GLU A 165 -9.60 -6.48 16.46
CA GLU A 165 -10.21 -7.57 17.23
C GLU A 165 -10.07 -8.90 16.50
N ASP A 166 -10.23 -8.88 15.17
CA ASP A 166 -9.99 -9.99 14.26
C ASP A 166 -9.19 -9.49 13.05
N PHE A 167 -7.98 -10.02 12.87
CA PHE A 167 -7.08 -9.68 11.78
C PHE A 167 -6.75 -10.96 11.00
N GLY A 168 -7.78 -11.47 10.33
CA GLY A 168 -7.66 -12.61 9.43
C GLY A 168 -6.91 -12.25 8.14
N GLU A 169 -6.24 -13.24 7.55
CA GLU A 169 -5.65 -13.06 6.23
C GLU A 169 -6.74 -13.11 5.16
N VAL A 170 -6.94 -12.00 4.44
CA VAL A 170 -7.85 -11.94 3.29
C VAL A 170 -7.27 -12.78 2.16
N SER A 171 -8.03 -13.73 1.64
CA SER A 171 -7.62 -14.62 0.55
C SER A 171 -7.77 -13.95 -0.82
N ASP A 172 -7.14 -14.53 -1.85
CA ASP A 172 -7.30 -14.04 -3.24
C ASP A 172 -8.73 -14.29 -3.78
N GLN A 173 -9.56 -15.11 -3.11
CA GLN A 173 -10.92 -15.43 -3.52
C GLN A 173 -11.98 -14.50 -2.91
N GLU A 174 -11.69 -13.92 -1.77
CA GLU A 174 -12.51 -12.88 -1.14
C GLU A 174 -12.41 -11.56 -1.87
#